data_67cde533d8454640884f238353875942
#
_entry.id   67cde533d8454640884f238353875942
#
_cell.length_a   1.000
_cell.length_b   1.000
_cell.length_c   1.000
_cell.angle_alpha   90.00
_cell.angle_beta   90.00
_cell.angle_gamma   90.00
#
_symmetry.space_group_name_H-M   'P 1'
#
loop_
_entity.id
_entity.type
_entity.pdbx_description
1 polymer ?
#
loop_
_entity_poly.entity_id
_entity_poly.type
_entity_poly.pdbx_seq_one_letter_code
_entity_poly.pdbx_strand_id
1 'polypeptide(L)'
;MPAVKKVSKDEIIDAAVDVLRESGFAAVNARSVAKKLGCSTQPIYFSFKNMDELKAALTQRAVQMHTQRVRDSLRIHEGNDSRYSSYGMGFVKFAAEEKQLFRWLYLEGEQQGKYQSDVLTPEIIEVIVDEFGYSHDIARRFHQDMIYFTYGLAILANTDHLNLTETELREAFRREFRALISIYGKPAKLPDFAVKAGVVL
;
A
#
# COMPACT_ATOMS: atom_id res chain seq x y z
N MET A 1 40.61 1.37 22.05
CA MET A 1 39.15 1.72 22.04
C MET A 1 38.54 1.05 20.81
N PRO A 2 37.50 0.26 20.92
CA PRO A 2 36.84 -0.26 19.73
C PRO A 2 36.31 0.93 18.93
N ALA A 3 36.50 0.89 17.62
CA ALA A 3 36.01 1.92 16.70
C ALA A 3 34.47 2.05 16.86
N VAL A 4 34.01 3.24 17.17
CA VAL A 4 32.56 3.52 17.22
C VAL A 4 32.01 3.25 15.81
N LYS A 5 31.16 2.23 15.68
CA LYS A 5 30.48 1.93 14.40
C LYS A 5 29.80 3.19 13.92
N LYS A 6 30.24 3.74 12.80
CA LYS A 6 29.62 4.92 12.20
C LYS A 6 28.29 4.48 11.60
N VAL A 7 27.19 4.81 12.27
CA VAL A 7 25.83 4.51 11.82
C VAL A 7 25.34 5.63 10.92
N SER A 8 24.91 5.32 9.72
CA SER A 8 24.35 6.28 8.77
C SER A 8 22.92 6.68 9.12
N LYS A 9 22.44 7.80 8.56
CA LYS A 9 21.06 8.27 8.73
C LYS A 9 20.07 7.24 8.17
N ASP A 10 20.38 6.60 7.05
CA ASP A 10 19.54 5.56 6.44
C ASP A 10 19.46 4.30 7.31
N GLU A 11 20.57 3.82 7.88
CA GLU A 11 20.53 2.69 8.81
C GLU A 11 19.67 2.97 10.04
N ILE A 12 19.64 4.21 10.53
CA ILE A 12 18.78 4.60 11.65
C ILE A 12 17.29 4.58 11.23
N ILE A 13 16.98 5.10 10.03
CA ILE A 13 15.61 5.07 9.49
C ILE A 13 15.15 3.63 9.29
N ASP A 14 15.98 2.77 8.68
CA ASP A 14 15.65 1.37 8.43
C ASP A 14 15.44 0.60 9.74
N ALA A 15 16.27 0.83 10.75
CA ALA A 15 16.06 0.25 12.09
C ALA A 15 14.76 0.77 12.75
N ALA A 16 14.39 2.02 12.52
CA ALA A 16 13.12 2.56 13.01
C ALA A 16 11.92 1.93 12.29
N VAL A 17 12.02 1.65 10.98
CA VAL A 17 11.02 0.87 10.22
C VAL A 17 10.89 -0.53 10.80
N ASP A 18 12.00 -1.20 11.12
CA ASP A 18 11.94 -2.53 11.72
C ASP A 18 11.28 -2.53 13.09
N VAL A 19 11.55 -1.53 13.94
CA VAL A 19 10.85 -1.36 15.23
C VAL A 19 9.37 -1.13 15.02
N LEU A 20 8.98 -0.31 14.04
CA LEU A 20 7.58 -0.10 13.67
C LEU A 20 6.91 -1.41 13.25
N ARG A 21 7.53 -2.21 12.37
CA ARG A 21 7.00 -3.50 11.92
C ARG A 21 6.78 -4.49 13.06
N GLU A 22 7.74 -4.56 13.98
CA GLU A 22 7.74 -5.53 15.07
C GLU A 22 6.79 -5.16 16.22
N SER A 23 6.68 -3.86 16.52
CA SER A 23 6.09 -3.40 17.79
C SER A 23 5.14 -2.21 17.65
N GLY A 24 4.87 -1.74 16.44
CA GLY A 24 4.03 -0.59 16.17
C GLY A 24 4.70 0.77 16.40
N PHE A 25 4.05 1.83 15.92
CA PHE A 25 4.62 3.18 15.91
C PHE A 25 4.91 3.74 17.32
N ALA A 26 4.07 3.40 18.30
CA ALA A 26 4.26 3.84 19.69
C ALA A 26 5.58 3.32 20.30
N ALA A 27 6.10 2.19 19.82
CA ALA A 27 7.37 1.61 20.26
C ALA A 27 8.61 2.32 19.66
N VAL A 28 8.43 3.17 18.64
CA VAL A 28 9.55 3.88 17.98
C VAL A 28 10.05 5.02 18.85
N ASN A 29 11.19 4.79 19.50
CA ASN A 29 11.91 5.76 20.30
C ASN A 29 13.43 5.53 20.19
N ALA A 30 14.23 6.48 20.69
CA ALA A 30 15.69 6.41 20.54
C ALA A 30 16.30 5.13 21.15
N ARG A 31 15.73 4.62 22.24
CA ARG A 31 16.25 3.42 22.92
C ARG A 31 15.96 2.15 22.10
N SER A 32 14.72 2.01 21.60
CA SER A 32 14.35 0.84 20.79
C SER A 32 15.13 0.79 19.46
N VAL A 33 15.29 1.94 18.79
CA VAL A 33 16.08 2.04 17.55
C VAL A 33 17.57 1.77 17.83
N ALA A 34 18.17 2.33 18.88
CA ALA A 34 19.54 2.06 19.26
C ALA A 34 19.76 0.57 19.61
N LYS A 35 18.82 -0.06 20.31
CA LYS A 35 18.85 -1.50 20.60
C LYS A 35 18.83 -2.32 19.32
N LYS A 36 18.00 -1.97 18.33
CA LYS A 36 17.94 -2.64 17.03
C LYS A 36 19.25 -2.54 16.26
N LEU A 37 19.91 -1.38 16.34
CA LEU A 37 21.22 -1.12 15.72
C LEU A 37 22.42 -1.73 16.47
N GLY A 38 22.23 -2.18 17.71
CA GLY A 38 23.32 -2.66 18.57
C GLY A 38 24.30 -1.54 18.97
N CYS A 39 23.81 -0.31 19.18
CA CYS A 39 24.61 0.85 19.54
C CYS A 39 23.98 1.68 20.69
N SER A 40 24.66 2.75 21.12
CA SER A 40 24.07 3.74 22.04
C SER A 40 23.08 4.66 21.31
N THR A 41 22.32 5.48 22.05
CA THR A 41 21.42 6.47 21.47
C THR A 41 22.13 7.68 20.86
N GLN A 42 23.43 7.85 21.11
CA GLN A 42 24.21 9.01 20.65
C GLN A 42 24.21 9.21 19.13
N PRO A 43 24.40 8.18 18.28
CA PRO A 43 24.31 8.32 16.83
C PRO A 43 22.96 8.83 16.33
N ILE A 44 21.88 8.47 17.03
CA ILE A 44 20.53 8.91 16.67
C ILE A 44 20.37 10.42 16.87
N TYR A 45 20.76 10.93 18.04
CA TYR A 45 20.70 12.37 18.34
C TYR A 45 21.77 13.18 17.59
N PHE A 46 22.79 12.54 17.06
CA PHE A 46 23.73 13.18 16.14
C PHE A 46 23.13 13.38 14.74
N SER A 47 22.30 12.43 14.29
CA SER A 47 21.71 12.43 12.95
C SER A 47 20.35 13.14 12.87
N PHE A 48 19.62 13.24 13.99
CA PHE A 48 18.28 13.82 14.09
C PHE A 48 18.20 14.76 15.29
N LYS A 49 17.61 15.96 15.09
CA LYS A 49 17.47 16.95 16.15
C LYS A 49 16.61 16.47 17.31
N ASN A 50 15.57 15.69 16.98
CA ASN A 50 14.61 15.13 17.93
C ASN A 50 13.94 13.88 17.33
N MET A 51 13.09 13.23 18.11
CA MET A 51 12.34 12.06 17.66
C MET A 51 11.31 12.37 16.59
N ASP A 52 10.79 13.59 16.52
CA ASP A 52 9.79 13.97 15.52
C ASP A 52 10.42 14.00 14.11
N GLU A 53 11.67 14.49 14.01
CA GLU A 53 12.42 14.46 12.75
C GLU A 53 12.67 13.01 12.30
N LEU A 54 13.06 12.11 13.21
CA LEU A 54 13.22 10.69 12.90
C LEU A 54 11.87 10.05 12.48
N LYS A 55 10.80 10.34 13.20
CA LYS A 55 9.46 9.82 12.90
C LYS A 55 8.93 10.32 11.56
N ALA A 56 9.20 11.56 11.20
CA ALA A 56 8.87 12.11 9.88
C ALA A 56 9.64 11.38 8.77
N ALA A 57 10.95 11.15 8.95
CA ALA A 57 11.77 10.40 8.00
C ALA A 57 11.33 8.93 7.88
N LEU A 58 10.97 8.29 8.99
CA LEU A 58 10.37 6.96 9.04
C LEU A 58 9.08 6.90 8.21
N THR A 59 8.18 7.88 8.41
CA THR A 59 6.90 7.93 7.66
C THR A 59 7.15 8.07 6.17
N GLN A 60 8.09 8.93 5.76
CA GLN A 60 8.46 9.04 4.34
C GLN A 60 9.01 7.72 3.77
N ARG A 61 9.85 7.01 4.53
CA ARG A 61 10.37 5.70 4.12
C ARG A 61 9.24 4.66 4.00
N ALA A 62 8.30 4.63 4.95
CA ALA A 62 7.13 3.74 4.90
C ALA A 62 6.25 4.02 3.67
N VAL A 63 6.00 5.28 3.34
CA VAL A 63 5.28 5.69 2.13
C VAL A 63 6.02 5.23 0.87
N GLN A 64 7.34 5.44 0.79
CA GLN A 64 8.15 4.99 -0.35
C GLN A 64 8.08 3.47 -0.54
N MET A 65 8.18 2.71 0.54
CA MET A 65 8.09 1.23 0.51
C MET A 65 6.72 0.77 0.01
N HIS A 66 5.64 1.36 0.54
CA HIS A 66 4.29 1.08 0.08
C HIS A 66 4.12 1.43 -1.41
N THR A 67 4.48 2.65 -1.80
CA THR A 67 4.38 3.12 -3.20
C THR A 67 5.14 2.22 -4.16
N GLN A 68 6.36 1.82 -3.79
CA GLN A 68 7.17 0.92 -4.61
C GLN A 68 6.52 -0.46 -4.75
N ARG A 69 6.03 -1.04 -3.64
CA ARG A 69 5.36 -2.34 -3.66
C ARG A 69 4.11 -2.34 -4.54
N VAL A 70 3.31 -1.27 -4.45
CA VAL A 70 2.11 -1.13 -5.28
C VAL A 70 2.48 -0.95 -6.76
N ARG A 71 3.51 -0.16 -7.08
CA ARG A 71 4.02 -0.04 -8.46
C ARG A 71 4.54 -1.37 -9.00
N ASP A 72 5.21 -2.15 -8.18
CA ASP A 72 5.67 -3.48 -8.59
C ASP A 72 4.49 -4.40 -8.90
N SER A 73 3.40 -4.30 -8.15
CA SER A 73 2.16 -5.04 -8.45
C SER A 73 1.54 -4.65 -9.79
N LEU A 74 1.65 -3.39 -10.22
CA LEU A 74 1.20 -2.95 -11.56
C LEU A 74 2.01 -3.58 -12.70
N ARG A 75 3.26 -3.97 -12.45
CA ARG A 75 4.17 -4.56 -13.45
C ARG A 75 4.05 -6.07 -13.53
N ILE A 76 3.72 -6.71 -12.41
CA ILE A 76 3.60 -8.16 -12.29
C ILE A 76 2.14 -8.51 -12.55
N HIS A 77 1.77 -8.70 -13.84
CA HIS A 77 0.47 -9.32 -14.14
C HIS A 77 0.70 -10.79 -14.37
N GLU A 78 0.19 -11.58 -13.47
CA GLU A 78 0.15 -13.02 -13.65
C GLU A 78 -1.11 -13.41 -14.42
N GLY A 79 -0.92 -14.02 -15.58
CA GLY A 79 -2.00 -14.58 -16.37
C GLY A 79 -2.89 -13.55 -17.08
N ASN A 80 -4.22 -13.67 -16.91
CA ASN A 80 -5.22 -12.85 -17.59
C ASN A 80 -5.73 -11.66 -16.75
N ASP A 81 -5.00 -11.27 -15.72
CA ASP A 81 -5.42 -10.15 -14.88
C ASP A 81 -5.03 -8.80 -15.49
N SER A 82 -5.87 -7.80 -15.23
CA SER A 82 -5.53 -6.43 -15.58
C SER A 82 -4.49 -5.85 -14.59
N ARG A 83 -3.70 -4.88 -15.04
CA ARG A 83 -2.80 -4.09 -14.18
C ARG A 83 -3.59 -3.48 -13.01
N TYR A 84 -4.80 -2.99 -13.31
CA TYR A 84 -5.67 -2.40 -12.30
C TYR A 84 -6.10 -3.41 -11.22
N SER A 85 -6.43 -4.65 -11.59
CA SER A 85 -6.71 -5.72 -10.63
C SER A 85 -5.48 -6.04 -9.77
N SER A 86 -4.31 -6.12 -10.40
CA SER A 86 -3.04 -6.37 -9.70
C SER A 86 -2.72 -5.26 -8.67
N TYR A 87 -3.04 -4.01 -8.98
CA TYR A 87 -2.95 -2.89 -8.04
C TYR A 87 -3.80 -3.12 -6.78
N GLY A 88 -5.10 -3.41 -6.94
CA GLY A 88 -6.00 -3.65 -5.81
C GLY A 88 -5.57 -4.85 -4.96
N MET A 89 -5.19 -5.96 -5.61
CA MET A 89 -4.66 -7.14 -4.92
C MET A 89 -3.37 -6.85 -4.17
N GLY A 90 -2.45 -6.08 -4.76
CA GLY A 90 -1.20 -5.67 -4.13
C GLY A 90 -1.43 -4.83 -2.87
N PHE A 91 -2.43 -3.96 -2.89
CA PHE A 91 -2.83 -3.16 -1.73
C PHE A 91 -3.36 -4.02 -0.58
N VAL A 92 -4.25 -4.99 -0.86
CA VAL A 92 -4.77 -5.91 0.16
C VAL A 92 -3.65 -6.82 0.70
N LYS A 93 -2.78 -7.34 -0.16
CA LYS A 93 -1.61 -8.13 0.26
C LYS A 93 -0.68 -7.31 1.16
N PHE A 94 -0.41 -6.04 0.82
CA PHE A 94 0.38 -5.16 1.69
C PHE A 94 -0.25 -5.01 3.07
N ALA A 95 -1.56 -4.80 3.15
CA ALA A 95 -2.26 -4.68 4.42
C ALA A 95 -2.17 -5.96 5.28
N ALA A 96 -2.21 -7.14 4.66
CA ALA A 96 -2.11 -8.43 5.34
C ALA A 96 -0.68 -8.72 5.83
N GLU A 97 0.33 -8.40 5.02
CA GLU A 97 1.73 -8.75 5.30
C GLU A 97 2.46 -7.70 6.14
N GLU A 98 2.18 -6.42 5.91
CA GLU A 98 2.83 -5.29 6.57
C GLU A 98 1.88 -4.61 7.58
N LYS A 99 1.32 -5.40 8.51
CA LYS A 99 0.22 -4.99 9.39
C LYS A 99 0.45 -3.66 10.11
N GLN A 100 1.62 -3.47 10.72
CA GLN A 100 1.93 -2.28 11.49
C GLN A 100 2.22 -1.06 10.59
N LEU A 101 2.84 -1.28 9.43
CA LEU A 101 3.03 -0.23 8.42
C LEU A 101 1.70 0.23 7.86
N PHE A 102 0.80 -0.70 7.51
CA PHE A 102 -0.54 -0.38 7.04
C PHE A 102 -1.34 0.41 8.09
N ARG A 103 -1.32 -0.05 9.36
CA ARG A 103 -1.98 0.65 10.47
C ARG A 103 -1.47 2.09 10.60
N TRP A 104 -0.15 2.26 10.61
CA TRP A 104 0.44 3.58 10.70
C TRP A 104 0.06 4.49 9.55
N LEU A 105 0.14 4.00 8.30
CA LEU A 105 -0.11 4.81 7.12
C LEU A 105 -1.60 5.14 6.91
N TYR A 106 -2.51 4.23 7.29
CA TYR A 106 -3.90 4.28 6.87
C TYR A 106 -4.92 4.36 8.01
N LEU A 107 -4.57 3.94 9.22
CA LEU A 107 -5.53 3.86 10.34
C LEU A 107 -5.19 4.75 11.53
N GLU A 108 -3.91 4.94 11.86
CA GLU A 108 -3.47 5.52 13.13
C GLU A 108 -2.63 6.80 12.98
N GLY A 109 -2.07 7.08 11.80
CA GLY A 109 -1.16 8.22 11.60
C GLY A 109 -1.87 9.57 11.65
N GLU A 110 -1.18 10.62 12.13
CA GLU A 110 -1.66 12.02 12.10
C GLU A 110 -1.97 12.52 10.68
N GLN A 111 -1.48 11.81 9.68
CA GLN A 111 -1.69 12.09 8.25
C GLN A 111 -2.86 11.30 7.66
N GLN A 112 -3.75 10.77 8.50
CA GLN A 112 -4.96 10.07 8.04
C GLN A 112 -5.67 10.87 6.95
N GLY A 113 -5.86 10.24 5.80
CA GLY A 113 -6.50 10.85 4.63
C GLY A 113 -5.57 11.59 3.67
N LYS A 114 -4.36 12.01 4.05
CA LYS A 114 -3.44 12.68 3.12
C LYS A 114 -2.64 11.73 2.23
N TYR A 115 -2.32 10.53 2.72
CA TYR A 115 -1.62 9.52 1.92
C TYR A 115 -2.57 8.63 1.12
N GLN A 116 -3.86 8.64 1.46
CA GLN A 116 -4.83 7.67 0.95
C GLN A 116 -5.12 7.77 -0.53
N SER A 117 -5.03 8.93 -1.13
CA SER A 117 -5.49 9.11 -2.50
C SER A 117 -4.46 9.71 -3.46
N ASP A 118 -3.44 10.41 -2.98
CA ASP A 118 -2.80 11.39 -3.84
C ASP A 118 -1.56 10.93 -4.61
N VAL A 119 -0.75 10.02 -4.06
CA VAL A 119 0.55 9.71 -4.69
C VAL A 119 0.41 8.87 -5.96
N LEU A 120 -0.46 7.87 -5.96
CA LEU A 120 -0.64 6.95 -7.10
C LEU A 120 -1.94 7.17 -7.86
N THR A 121 -2.88 7.94 -7.33
CA THR A 121 -4.19 8.13 -7.97
C THR A 121 -4.09 8.62 -9.42
N PRO A 122 -3.27 9.63 -9.77
CA PRO A 122 -3.14 10.03 -11.16
C PRO A 122 -2.66 8.90 -12.08
N GLU A 123 -1.63 8.14 -11.65
CA GLU A 123 -1.07 7.00 -12.38
C GLU A 123 -2.12 5.89 -12.56
N ILE A 124 -2.93 5.63 -11.54
CA ILE A 124 -3.98 4.61 -11.58
C ILE A 124 -5.14 5.02 -12.48
N ILE A 125 -5.51 6.30 -12.50
CA ILE A 125 -6.54 6.77 -13.44
C ILE A 125 -6.09 6.54 -14.88
N GLU A 126 -4.83 6.82 -15.22
CA GLU A 126 -4.30 6.53 -16.56
C GLU A 126 -4.32 5.02 -16.87
N VAL A 127 -4.02 4.17 -15.90
CA VAL A 127 -4.14 2.70 -16.07
C VAL A 127 -5.57 2.31 -16.43
N ILE A 128 -6.57 2.88 -15.76
CA ILE A 128 -8.00 2.61 -16.05
C ILE A 128 -8.40 3.10 -17.44
N VAL A 129 -7.96 4.31 -17.83
CA VAL A 129 -8.22 4.87 -19.15
C VAL A 129 -7.59 3.98 -20.23
N ASP A 130 -6.34 3.58 -20.05
CA ASP A 130 -5.61 2.76 -21.02
C ASP A 130 -6.18 1.36 -21.16
N GLU A 131 -6.51 0.71 -20.03
CA GLU A 131 -6.95 -0.69 -20.02
C GLU A 131 -8.43 -0.84 -20.39
N PHE A 132 -9.28 0.06 -19.94
CA PHE A 132 -10.73 -0.08 -20.09
C PHE A 132 -11.31 0.87 -21.15
N GLY A 133 -10.59 1.91 -21.53
CA GLY A 133 -11.06 2.92 -22.49
C GLY A 133 -12.16 3.82 -21.94
N TYR A 134 -12.23 3.96 -20.62
CA TYR A 134 -13.12 4.93 -19.98
C TYR A 134 -12.58 6.35 -20.15
N SER A 135 -13.48 7.34 -20.14
CA SER A 135 -13.05 8.73 -19.98
C SER A 135 -12.46 8.96 -18.60
N HIS A 136 -11.62 9.98 -18.44
CA HIS A 136 -11.02 10.32 -17.15
C HIS A 136 -12.07 10.56 -16.05
N ASP A 137 -13.21 11.12 -16.37
CA ASP A 137 -14.29 11.37 -15.41
C ASP A 137 -14.95 10.07 -14.94
N ILE A 138 -15.19 9.12 -15.84
CA ILE A 138 -15.68 7.79 -15.48
C ILE A 138 -14.61 7.04 -14.71
N ALA A 139 -13.36 7.08 -15.15
CA ALA A 139 -12.24 6.41 -14.49
C ALA A 139 -12.07 6.86 -13.04
N ARG A 140 -12.19 8.17 -12.74
CA ARG A 140 -12.14 8.70 -11.36
C ARG A 140 -13.25 8.16 -10.48
N ARG A 141 -14.50 8.17 -10.95
CA ARG A 141 -15.65 7.66 -10.19
C ARG A 141 -15.55 6.16 -9.98
N PHE A 142 -15.22 5.42 -11.03
CA PHE A 142 -14.99 3.99 -10.97
C PHE A 142 -13.90 3.64 -9.96
N HIS A 143 -12.78 4.35 -10.00
CA HIS A 143 -11.69 4.17 -9.05
C HIS A 143 -12.11 4.50 -7.61
N GLN A 144 -12.91 5.53 -7.42
CA GLN A 144 -13.40 5.91 -6.10
C GLN A 144 -14.26 4.81 -5.46
N ASP A 145 -15.16 4.18 -6.21
CA ASP A 145 -15.99 3.08 -5.71
C ASP A 145 -15.16 1.83 -5.45
N MET A 146 -14.23 1.49 -6.38
CA MET A 146 -13.30 0.38 -6.17
C MET A 146 -12.39 0.58 -4.95
N ILE A 147 -12.00 1.81 -4.65
CA ILE A 147 -11.20 2.12 -3.45
C ILE A 147 -11.96 1.78 -2.18
N TYR A 148 -13.23 2.12 -2.05
CA TYR A 148 -14.03 1.77 -0.87
C TYR A 148 -14.08 0.26 -0.65
N PHE A 149 -14.30 -0.50 -1.71
CA PHE A 149 -14.27 -1.96 -1.67
C PHE A 149 -12.88 -2.50 -1.26
N THR A 150 -11.82 -2.00 -1.92
CA THR A 150 -10.43 -2.41 -1.67
C THR A 150 -10.00 -2.13 -0.22
N TYR A 151 -10.37 -0.96 0.31
CA TYR A 151 -10.11 -0.62 1.71
C TYR A 151 -10.84 -1.53 2.68
N GLY A 152 -12.11 -1.86 2.40
CA GLY A 152 -12.84 -2.83 3.22
C GLY A 152 -12.10 -4.16 3.32
N LEU A 153 -11.67 -4.71 2.20
CA LEU A 153 -10.89 -5.96 2.16
C LEU A 153 -9.53 -5.81 2.87
N ALA A 154 -8.83 -4.70 2.67
CA ALA A 154 -7.54 -4.45 3.28
C ALA A 154 -7.61 -4.36 4.81
N ILE A 155 -8.63 -3.69 5.36
CA ILE A 155 -8.86 -3.61 6.81
C ILE A 155 -9.18 -4.98 7.38
N LEU A 156 -10.06 -5.74 6.74
CA LEU A 156 -10.42 -7.10 7.17
C LEU A 156 -9.21 -8.04 7.14
N ALA A 157 -8.37 -7.95 6.10
CA ALA A 157 -7.13 -8.73 6.01
C ALA A 157 -6.09 -8.29 7.07
N ASN A 158 -5.94 -6.99 7.31
CA ASN A 158 -5.02 -6.47 8.33
C ASN A 158 -5.37 -6.92 9.75
N THR A 159 -6.67 -7.06 10.04
CA THR A 159 -7.21 -7.42 11.37
C THR A 159 -7.46 -8.92 11.53
N ASP A 160 -7.05 -9.76 10.59
CA ASP A 160 -7.27 -11.22 10.57
C ASP A 160 -8.76 -11.64 10.60
N HIS A 161 -9.68 -10.72 10.28
CA HIS A 161 -11.10 -11.06 10.16
C HIS A 161 -11.43 -11.72 8.82
N LEU A 162 -10.52 -11.61 7.85
CA LEU A 162 -10.69 -12.20 6.52
C LEU A 162 -9.35 -12.73 6.01
N ASN A 163 -9.28 -14.04 5.81
CA ASN A 163 -8.13 -14.72 5.23
C ASN A 163 -8.53 -15.32 3.89
N LEU A 164 -8.51 -14.49 2.84
CA LEU A 164 -8.77 -14.94 1.49
C LEU A 164 -7.49 -15.51 0.86
N THR A 165 -7.64 -16.63 0.18
CA THR A 165 -6.66 -17.11 -0.77
C THR A 165 -6.55 -16.10 -1.92
N GLU A 166 -5.46 -16.17 -2.67
CA GLU A 166 -5.28 -15.31 -3.84
C GLU A 166 -6.40 -15.47 -4.86
N THR A 167 -6.89 -16.70 -5.06
CA THR A 167 -8.00 -17.00 -5.96
C THR A 167 -9.30 -16.34 -5.49
N GLU A 168 -9.62 -16.46 -4.21
CA GLU A 168 -10.83 -15.85 -3.62
C GLU A 168 -10.78 -14.33 -3.67
N LEU A 169 -9.62 -13.74 -3.39
CA LEU A 169 -9.40 -12.30 -3.50
C LEU A 169 -9.61 -11.83 -4.95
N ARG A 170 -9.04 -12.54 -5.92
CA ARG A 170 -9.20 -12.28 -7.35
C ARG A 170 -10.67 -12.34 -7.79
N GLU A 171 -11.41 -13.35 -7.35
CA GLU A 171 -12.83 -13.48 -7.63
C GLU A 171 -13.67 -12.38 -6.96
N ALA A 172 -13.29 -11.92 -5.78
CA ALA A 172 -13.95 -10.78 -5.12
C ALA A 172 -13.79 -9.50 -5.95
N PHE A 173 -12.57 -9.19 -6.42
CA PHE A 173 -12.32 -8.05 -7.31
C PHE A 173 -13.08 -8.18 -8.65
N ARG A 174 -13.14 -9.36 -9.24
CA ARG A 174 -13.89 -9.60 -10.48
C ARG A 174 -15.39 -9.39 -10.32
N ARG A 175 -15.97 -9.81 -9.19
CA ARG A 175 -17.40 -9.57 -8.89
C ARG A 175 -17.70 -8.08 -8.77
N GLU A 176 -16.87 -7.35 -8.01
CA GLU A 176 -17.02 -5.92 -7.84
C GLU A 176 -16.86 -5.17 -9.16
N PHE A 177 -15.85 -5.51 -9.95
CA PHE A 177 -15.65 -4.95 -11.28
C PHE A 177 -16.90 -5.12 -12.16
N ARG A 178 -17.52 -6.32 -12.18
CA ARG A 178 -18.74 -6.57 -12.96
C ARG A 178 -19.92 -5.73 -12.47
N ALA A 179 -20.06 -5.57 -11.15
CA ALA A 179 -21.12 -4.73 -10.57
C ALA A 179 -20.94 -3.28 -11.01
N LEU A 180 -19.71 -2.75 -10.97
CA LEU A 180 -19.43 -1.37 -11.37
C LEU A 180 -19.60 -1.14 -12.88
N ILE A 181 -19.32 -2.13 -13.73
CA ILE A 181 -19.64 -2.05 -15.18
C ILE A 181 -21.13 -1.81 -15.40
N SER A 182 -22.01 -2.39 -14.59
CA SER A 182 -23.47 -2.14 -14.73
C SER A 182 -23.85 -0.70 -14.42
N ILE A 183 -23.06 0.00 -13.63
CA ILE A 183 -23.28 1.41 -13.24
C ILE A 183 -22.63 2.37 -14.26
N TYR A 184 -21.38 2.11 -14.62
CA TYR A 184 -20.56 3.02 -15.42
C TYR A 184 -20.62 2.74 -16.93
N GLY A 185 -21.31 1.66 -17.32
CA GLY A 185 -21.40 1.20 -18.70
C GLY A 185 -20.21 0.30 -19.09
N LYS A 186 -20.39 -0.40 -20.20
CA LYS A 186 -19.41 -1.33 -20.74
C LYS A 186 -18.14 -0.58 -21.13
N PRO A 187 -16.96 -0.99 -20.67
CA PRO A 187 -15.71 -0.40 -21.11
C PRO A 187 -15.48 -0.64 -22.61
N ALA A 188 -14.84 0.30 -23.28
CA ALA A 188 -14.51 0.18 -24.70
C ALA A 188 -13.51 -0.97 -24.96
N LYS A 189 -12.70 -1.29 -23.96
CA LYS A 189 -11.76 -2.41 -23.95
C LYS A 189 -12.13 -3.33 -22.78
N LEU A 190 -12.52 -4.56 -23.05
CA LEU A 190 -12.81 -5.55 -22.01
C LEU A 190 -11.55 -6.32 -21.67
N PRO A 191 -11.18 -6.41 -20.39
CA PRO A 191 -10.09 -7.29 -19.99
C PRO A 191 -10.44 -8.77 -20.25
N ASP A 192 -9.45 -9.61 -20.57
CA ASP A 192 -9.63 -11.01 -20.96
C ASP A 192 -10.45 -11.84 -19.96
N PHE A 193 -10.34 -11.56 -18.66
CA PHE A 193 -11.13 -12.26 -17.64
C PHE A 193 -12.63 -11.96 -17.75
N ALA A 194 -13.01 -10.80 -18.24
CA ALA A 194 -14.41 -10.43 -18.42
C ALA A 194 -14.99 -11.11 -19.68
N VAL A 195 -14.17 -11.29 -20.70
CA VAL A 195 -14.53 -12.01 -21.95
C VAL A 195 -14.73 -13.49 -21.67
N LYS A 196 -13.79 -14.14 -20.95
CA LYS A 196 -13.85 -15.58 -20.65
C LYS A 196 -14.96 -15.99 -19.69
N ALA A 197 -15.43 -15.07 -18.86
CA ALA A 197 -16.50 -15.33 -17.88
C ALA A 197 -17.91 -15.23 -18.46
N GLY A 198 -18.03 -15.09 -19.78
CA GLY A 198 -19.35 -15.03 -20.44
C GLY A 198 -20.18 -13.84 -19.98
N VAL A 199 -19.55 -12.70 -19.72
CA VAL A 199 -20.27 -11.44 -19.52
C VAL A 199 -20.87 -11.05 -20.87
N VAL A 200 -21.94 -11.76 -21.21
CA VAL A 200 -22.89 -11.33 -22.24
C VAL A 200 -23.67 -10.23 -21.59
N LEU A 201 -23.39 -9.02 -22.00
CA LEU A 201 -24.17 -7.82 -21.68
C LEU A 201 -25.29 -7.67 -22.70
#